data_74aac160b75de087f620da703b025d9e
#
_entry.id   74aac160b75de087f620da703b025d9e
#
_cell.length_a   1.000
_cell.length_b   1.000
_cell.length_c   1.000
_cell.angle_alpha   90.00
_cell.angle_beta   90.00
_cell.angle_gamma   90.00
#
_symmetry.space_group_name_H-M   'P 1'
#
loop_
_entity.id
_entity.type
_entity.pdbx_description
1 polymer ?
#
loop_
_entity_poly.entity_id
_entity_poly.type
_entity_poly.pdbx_seq_one_letter_code
_entity_poly.pdbx_strand_id
1 'polypeptide(L)'
;MRMSDEGGSLREAAITITHFRSIGAALAGAFVLALTCSACRREAPRRAATPPRTEPVVIQVTGAGFNSPESVLYDSAADTYLVSNINGSAFARDDNGFISRLAPDGRVTTLKWIAGGTRGVTLNGPKGMGIKGDTLFVADIDAVRLFDRRSGAPLASIPIPGATFLNDIAVGPDGTVYITDTGIQPAGSGSVRSGADALWKLEPGQRPAAIARGDDLGGPNGIIADAGGVTMVTLGSGQVFHFDPAGKRTEMPKPPNGALDGIVQLADHSLLITSWEANAVYRLSPGGQYSVAVAGATSPANIGWDPTRHRLLIPLLTLNQVEIRELR
;
A
#
# COMPACT_ATOMS: atom_id res chain seq x y z
N MET A 1 32.44 -45.96 8.50
CA MET A 1 33.23 -46.26 9.74
C MET A 1 32.69 -45.37 10.84
N ARG A 2 32.08 -46.05 11.81
CA ARG A 2 31.63 -45.65 13.17
C ARG A 2 30.80 -44.37 13.38
N MET A 3 29.62 -44.72 13.81
CA MET A 3 28.63 -44.02 14.65
C MET A 3 29.27 -43.57 15.99
N SER A 4 28.77 -42.52 16.55
CA SER A 4 28.57 -42.38 17.99
C SER A 4 27.37 -41.46 18.24
N ASP A 5 26.47 -42.05 18.90
CA ASP A 5 25.20 -41.74 19.55
C ASP A 5 25.51 -41.12 20.93
N GLU A 6 24.69 -40.15 21.34
CA GLU A 6 24.39 -39.77 22.75
C GLU A 6 23.30 -38.66 22.65
N GLY A 7 22.09 -38.77 23.13
CA GLY A 7 21.50 -39.43 24.28
C GLY A 7 21.38 -38.44 25.46
N GLY A 8 20.19 -37.82 25.70
CA GLY A 8 20.00 -37.01 26.92
C GLY A 8 18.69 -36.22 26.89
N SER A 9 17.63 -36.84 27.31
CA SER A 9 16.88 -36.76 28.56
C SER A 9 15.94 -35.58 28.71
N LEU A 10 14.67 -35.88 28.54
CA LEU A 10 13.48 -35.13 28.98
C LEU A 10 13.42 -35.01 30.52
N ARG A 11 13.09 -33.86 31.05
CA ARG A 11 12.60 -33.70 32.43
C ARG A 11 11.23 -33.01 32.40
N GLU A 12 10.23 -33.80 32.74
CA GLU A 12 8.91 -33.38 33.17
C GLU A 12 9.01 -32.63 34.50
N ALA A 13 8.30 -31.52 34.64
CA ALA A 13 8.09 -30.89 35.93
C ALA A 13 6.57 -30.96 36.23
N ALA A 14 6.24 -31.72 37.24
CA ALA A 14 4.93 -31.94 37.78
C ALA A 14 4.43 -30.74 38.57
N ILE A 15 3.16 -30.37 38.35
CA ILE A 15 2.44 -29.35 39.12
C ILE A 15 1.74 -30.06 40.29
N THR A 16 2.07 -29.68 41.52
CA THR A 16 1.43 -30.15 42.75
C THR A 16 0.30 -29.20 43.15
N ILE A 17 -0.90 -29.72 43.19
CA ILE A 17 -2.10 -29.06 43.72
C ILE A 17 -2.21 -29.40 45.19
N THR A 18 -2.20 -28.38 46.06
CA THR A 18 -2.46 -28.60 47.51
C THR A 18 -3.84 -28.05 47.85
N HIS A 19 -4.72 -28.93 48.21
CA HIS A 19 -6.01 -28.64 48.85
C HIS A 19 -5.79 -28.39 50.35
N PHE A 20 -6.41 -27.34 50.89
CA PHE A 20 -6.65 -27.23 52.33
C PHE A 20 -8.18 -27.16 52.59
N ARG A 21 -8.61 -28.12 53.41
CA ARG A 21 -9.95 -28.25 53.99
C ARG A 21 -9.88 -27.82 55.45
N SER A 22 -10.96 -27.19 55.84
CA SER A 22 -11.81 -27.53 57.00
C SER A 22 -11.83 -26.69 58.23
N ILE A 23 -13.05 -26.50 58.70
CA ILE A 23 -13.68 -26.73 60.04
C ILE A 23 -13.54 -25.49 60.94
N GLY A 24 -14.52 -24.98 61.61
CA GLY A 24 -15.87 -25.32 62.03
C GLY A 24 -16.37 -24.30 63.05
N ALA A 25 -17.61 -24.23 63.14
CA ALA A 25 -18.57 -23.79 64.14
C ALA A 25 -18.14 -22.98 65.41
N ALA A 26 -18.93 -21.95 65.72
CA ALA A 26 -19.70 -21.86 67.03
C ALA A 26 -20.63 -20.62 67.04
N LEU A 27 -21.81 -20.83 67.55
CA LEU A 27 -22.92 -19.91 67.82
C LEU A 27 -22.59 -18.97 68.99
N ALA A 28 -23.01 -17.69 68.88
CA ALA A 28 -23.44 -16.87 70.03
C ALA A 28 -24.38 -15.79 69.53
N GLY A 29 -25.59 -15.80 70.04
CA GLY A 29 -26.61 -14.79 69.77
C GLY A 29 -26.40 -13.51 70.55
N ALA A 30 -26.75 -12.40 69.92
CA ALA A 30 -27.02 -11.13 70.62
C ALA A 30 -28.06 -10.35 69.81
N PHE A 31 -29.20 -10.14 70.45
CA PHE A 31 -30.26 -9.25 70.01
C PHE A 31 -29.72 -7.80 70.00
N VAL A 32 -29.79 -7.11 68.87
CA VAL A 32 -29.61 -5.65 68.82
C VAL A 32 -30.69 -5.06 67.89
N LEU A 33 -31.36 -4.12 68.48
CA LEU A 33 -32.44 -3.26 68.03
C LEU A 33 -32.17 -2.66 66.63
N ALA A 34 -33.08 -2.85 65.69
CA ALA A 34 -33.02 -2.22 64.38
C ALA A 34 -33.46 -0.76 64.45
N LEU A 35 -32.53 0.16 64.34
CA LEU A 35 -32.81 1.53 63.90
C LEU A 35 -32.79 1.56 62.38
N THR A 36 -33.96 1.75 61.76
CA THR A 36 -34.12 1.96 60.34
C THR A 36 -33.62 3.34 59.95
N CYS A 37 -32.36 3.43 59.58
CA CYS A 37 -31.84 4.57 58.87
C CYS A 37 -32.10 4.42 57.36
N SER A 38 -33.09 5.14 56.82
CA SER A 38 -33.31 5.25 55.36
C SER A 38 -32.12 6.00 54.74
N ALA A 39 -31.08 5.26 54.44
CA ALA A 39 -29.97 5.77 53.63
C ALA A 39 -30.43 5.83 52.19
N CYS A 40 -30.64 7.02 51.66
CA CYS A 40 -30.73 7.26 50.21
C CYS A 40 -29.50 6.61 49.50
N ARG A 41 -29.69 5.46 48.91
CA ARG A 41 -28.73 4.90 47.96
C ARG A 41 -28.67 5.87 46.76
N ARG A 42 -27.67 6.70 46.71
CA ARG A 42 -27.28 7.34 45.45
C ARG A 42 -26.82 6.23 44.52
N GLU A 43 -27.65 5.91 43.54
CA GLU A 43 -27.21 5.09 42.42
C GLU A 43 -25.98 5.77 41.77
N ALA A 44 -24.86 5.06 41.75
CA ALA A 44 -23.69 5.50 41.00
C ALA A 44 -24.11 5.65 39.51
N PRO A 45 -23.66 6.71 38.82
CA PRO A 45 -24.00 6.89 37.44
C PRO A 45 -23.56 5.63 36.63
N ARG A 46 -24.51 4.97 35.99
CA ARG A 46 -24.22 3.88 35.06
C ARG A 46 -23.26 4.43 34.02
N ARG A 47 -22.01 3.94 34.06
CA ARG A 47 -21.04 4.20 33.01
C ARG A 47 -21.70 3.81 31.68
N ALA A 48 -21.90 4.78 30.79
CA ALA A 48 -22.43 4.51 29.46
C ALA A 48 -21.57 3.39 28.85
N ALA A 49 -22.21 2.32 28.43
CA ALA A 49 -21.52 1.24 27.72
C ALA A 49 -20.90 1.85 26.48
N THR A 50 -19.58 1.73 26.36
CA THR A 50 -18.86 2.09 25.12
C THR A 50 -19.55 1.30 23.99
N PRO A 51 -20.01 1.95 22.90
CA PRO A 51 -20.62 1.22 21.81
C PRO A 51 -19.64 0.14 21.32
N PRO A 52 -20.15 -1.04 20.90
CA PRO A 52 -19.29 -2.11 20.42
C PRO A 52 -18.42 -1.55 19.27
N ARG A 53 -17.12 -1.72 19.39
CA ARG A 53 -16.15 -1.32 18.37
C ARG A 53 -16.39 -2.23 17.17
N THR A 54 -17.05 -1.73 16.13
CA THR A 54 -17.24 -2.49 14.90
C THR A 54 -15.85 -2.79 14.30
N GLU A 55 -15.59 -4.04 13.89
CA GLU A 55 -14.35 -4.42 13.24
C GLU A 55 -14.16 -3.58 11.94
N PRO A 56 -12.90 -3.24 11.58
CA PRO A 56 -12.63 -2.54 10.33
C PRO A 56 -13.14 -3.33 9.12
N VAL A 57 -13.73 -2.65 8.16
CA VAL A 57 -14.16 -3.28 6.91
C VAL A 57 -12.95 -3.74 6.13
N VAL A 58 -12.93 -5.04 5.76
CA VAL A 58 -11.95 -5.63 4.85
C VAL A 58 -12.69 -6.33 3.73
N ILE A 59 -12.45 -5.90 2.50
CA ILE A 59 -13.03 -6.49 1.29
C ILE A 59 -11.90 -7.13 0.49
N GLN A 60 -12.00 -8.43 0.26
CA GLN A 60 -11.07 -9.18 -0.59
C GLN A 60 -11.69 -9.37 -1.97
N VAL A 61 -11.10 -8.76 -2.99
CA VAL A 61 -11.53 -8.92 -4.38
C VAL A 61 -10.70 -10.03 -5.01
N THR A 62 -11.26 -11.23 -5.02
CA THR A 62 -10.61 -12.47 -5.48
C THR A 62 -11.33 -13.07 -6.67
N GLY A 63 -10.63 -13.84 -7.51
CA GLY A 63 -11.24 -14.51 -8.68
C GLY A 63 -11.88 -13.56 -9.69
N ALA A 64 -11.51 -12.28 -9.66
CA ALA A 64 -12.11 -11.21 -10.45
C ALA A 64 -11.55 -11.10 -11.87
N GLY A 65 -10.54 -11.90 -12.20
CA GLY A 65 -9.87 -11.87 -13.51
C GLY A 65 -8.69 -10.89 -13.59
N PHE A 66 -8.24 -10.32 -12.46
CA PHE A 66 -6.99 -9.57 -12.42
C PHE A 66 -5.81 -10.47 -12.78
N ASN A 67 -4.80 -9.86 -13.40
CA ASN A 67 -3.56 -10.55 -13.73
C ASN A 67 -2.37 -9.63 -13.47
N SER A 68 -1.63 -9.92 -12.42
CA SER A 68 -0.57 -9.08 -11.87
C SER A 68 -1.06 -7.63 -11.66
N PRO A 69 -2.09 -7.41 -10.78
CA PRO A 69 -2.55 -6.06 -10.44
C PRO A 69 -1.41 -5.32 -9.74
N GLU A 70 -0.99 -4.22 -10.33
CA GLU A 70 0.22 -3.53 -9.88
C GLU A 70 -0.10 -2.24 -9.13
N SER A 71 -1.10 -1.48 -9.56
CA SER A 71 -1.49 -0.23 -8.90
C SER A 71 -3.00 -0.13 -8.74
N VAL A 72 -3.44 0.50 -7.64
CA VAL A 72 -4.84 0.88 -7.45
C VAL A 72 -4.93 2.37 -7.18
N LEU A 73 -5.71 3.09 -7.98
CA LEU A 73 -5.94 4.52 -7.86
C LEU A 73 -7.42 4.81 -7.57
N TYR A 74 -7.70 5.71 -6.62
CA TYR A 74 -9.04 6.22 -6.39
C TYR A 74 -9.35 7.42 -7.31
N ASP A 75 -10.29 7.25 -8.24
CA ASP A 75 -10.88 8.33 -9.00
C ASP A 75 -12.05 8.93 -8.20
N SER A 76 -11.77 9.97 -7.44
CA SER A 76 -12.75 10.60 -6.55
C SER A 76 -13.92 11.25 -7.29
N ALA A 77 -13.72 11.71 -8.53
CA ALA A 77 -14.78 12.37 -9.30
C ALA A 77 -15.76 11.36 -9.92
N ALA A 78 -15.33 10.12 -10.16
CA ALA A 78 -16.18 9.03 -10.63
C ALA A 78 -16.61 8.07 -9.50
N ASP A 79 -16.11 8.28 -8.27
CA ASP A 79 -16.26 7.39 -7.12
C ASP A 79 -15.97 5.93 -7.48
N THR A 80 -14.80 5.69 -8.06
CA THR A 80 -14.40 4.38 -8.58
C THR A 80 -12.93 4.11 -8.31
N TYR A 81 -12.55 2.85 -8.19
CA TYR A 81 -11.15 2.43 -8.12
C TYR A 81 -10.70 1.94 -9.48
N LEU A 82 -9.54 2.41 -9.91
CA LEU A 82 -8.87 1.97 -11.13
C LEU A 82 -7.74 1.01 -10.74
N VAL A 83 -7.65 -0.14 -11.41
CA VAL A 83 -6.62 -1.15 -11.14
C VAL A 83 -5.85 -1.40 -12.43
N SER A 84 -4.54 -1.10 -12.43
CA SER A 84 -3.66 -1.49 -13.52
C SER A 84 -3.30 -2.96 -13.42
N ASN A 85 -3.25 -3.65 -14.55
CA ASN A 85 -2.92 -5.07 -14.64
C ASN A 85 -1.82 -5.24 -15.70
N ILE A 86 -0.66 -5.73 -15.28
CA ILE A 86 0.48 -6.00 -16.17
C ILE A 86 0.10 -7.06 -17.21
N ASN A 87 -0.60 -8.11 -16.78
CA ASN A 87 -1.10 -9.21 -17.63
C ASN A 87 0.00 -9.98 -18.34
N GLY A 88 1.01 -10.42 -17.61
CA GLY A 88 2.11 -11.21 -18.13
C GLY A 88 3.49 -10.67 -17.75
N SER A 89 4.35 -10.46 -18.73
CA SER A 89 5.69 -9.92 -18.47
C SER A 89 5.67 -8.40 -18.31
N ALA A 90 6.22 -7.90 -17.21
CA ALA A 90 6.34 -6.46 -16.97
C ALA A 90 7.28 -5.72 -17.94
N PHE A 91 7.97 -6.47 -18.82
CA PHE A 91 8.92 -5.94 -19.81
C PHE A 91 8.46 -6.13 -21.26
N ALA A 92 7.45 -6.97 -21.50
CA ALA A 92 7.00 -7.28 -22.86
C ALA A 92 6.21 -6.10 -23.46
N ARG A 93 6.54 -5.78 -24.72
CA ARG A 93 5.77 -4.83 -25.51
C ARG A 93 4.80 -5.61 -26.39
N ASP A 94 3.83 -6.25 -25.74
CA ASP A 94 2.89 -7.20 -26.35
C ASP A 94 1.44 -6.68 -26.41
N ASP A 95 1.26 -5.45 -25.94
CA ASP A 95 0.00 -4.71 -26.04
C ASP A 95 -1.19 -5.45 -25.39
N ASN A 96 -0.93 -6.16 -24.28
CA ASN A 96 -1.92 -7.00 -23.60
C ASN A 96 -2.34 -6.47 -22.22
N GLY A 97 -1.65 -5.45 -21.67
CA GLY A 97 -1.97 -4.84 -20.40
C GLY A 97 -3.36 -4.20 -20.39
N PHE A 98 -3.95 -4.05 -19.22
CA PHE A 98 -5.27 -3.44 -19.09
C PHE A 98 -5.49 -2.73 -17.76
N ILE A 99 -6.50 -1.85 -17.72
CA ILE A 99 -6.98 -1.17 -16.53
C ILE A 99 -8.43 -1.60 -16.27
N SER A 100 -8.70 -1.99 -15.03
CA SER A 100 -10.02 -2.38 -14.54
C SER A 100 -10.67 -1.26 -13.77
N ARG A 101 -12.02 -1.26 -13.71
CA ARG A 101 -12.83 -0.41 -12.83
C ARG A 101 -13.51 -1.24 -11.76
N LEU A 102 -13.44 -0.76 -10.51
CA LEU A 102 -14.14 -1.33 -9.36
C LEU A 102 -15.03 -0.28 -8.72
N ALA A 103 -16.22 -0.68 -8.30
CA ALA A 103 -17.00 0.10 -7.37
C ALA A 103 -16.36 0.06 -5.95
N PRO A 104 -16.67 1.04 -5.07
CA PRO A 104 -16.11 1.06 -3.72
C PRO A 104 -16.48 -0.14 -2.83
N ASP A 105 -17.50 -0.91 -3.21
CA ASP A 105 -17.87 -2.18 -2.56
C ASP A 105 -17.01 -3.38 -3.00
N GLY A 106 -16.03 -3.15 -3.88
CA GLY A 106 -15.13 -4.17 -4.43
C GLY A 106 -15.67 -4.91 -5.66
N ARG A 107 -16.89 -4.62 -6.11
CA ARG A 107 -17.46 -5.22 -7.31
C ARG A 107 -16.74 -4.70 -8.57
N VAL A 108 -16.18 -5.61 -9.38
CA VAL A 108 -15.62 -5.24 -10.68
C VAL A 108 -16.73 -4.82 -11.62
N THR A 109 -16.75 -3.54 -11.98
CA THR A 109 -17.75 -2.98 -12.90
C THR A 109 -17.35 -3.18 -14.36
N THR A 110 -16.05 -3.12 -14.64
CA THR A 110 -15.50 -3.40 -15.97
C THR A 110 -14.08 -3.93 -15.83
N LEU A 111 -13.84 -5.19 -16.18
CA LEU A 111 -12.53 -5.82 -16.01
C LEU A 111 -11.48 -5.20 -16.93
N LYS A 112 -11.78 -5.06 -18.23
CA LYS A 112 -10.88 -4.48 -19.23
C LYS A 112 -11.48 -3.19 -19.77
N TRP A 113 -11.52 -2.17 -18.92
CA TRP A 113 -12.05 -0.84 -19.28
C TRP A 113 -11.16 -0.12 -20.30
N ILE A 114 -9.85 -0.13 -20.07
CA ILE A 114 -8.83 0.24 -21.06
C ILE A 114 -8.02 -1.03 -21.30
N ALA A 115 -7.84 -1.43 -22.55
CA ALA A 115 -7.10 -2.65 -22.86
C ALA A 115 -6.22 -2.43 -24.08
N GLY A 116 -4.95 -2.79 -23.96
CA GLY A 116 -4.00 -2.81 -25.06
C GLY A 116 -4.51 -3.65 -26.23
N GLY A 117 -4.07 -3.30 -27.43
CA GLY A 117 -4.48 -3.96 -28.67
C GLY A 117 -5.94 -3.74 -29.10
N THR A 118 -6.68 -2.88 -28.36
CA THR A 118 -8.08 -2.61 -28.67
C THR A 118 -8.33 -1.12 -28.90
N ARG A 119 -9.17 -0.75 -29.86
CA ARG A 119 -9.64 0.63 -30.09
C ARG A 119 -8.51 1.67 -30.19
N GLY A 120 -7.35 1.28 -30.74
CA GLY A 120 -6.19 2.16 -30.86
C GLY A 120 -5.41 2.39 -29.54
N VAL A 121 -5.71 1.63 -28.50
CA VAL A 121 -4.97 1.67 -27.23
C VAL A 121 -3.68 0.89 -27.37
N THR A 122 -2.55 1.52 -27.02
CA THR A 122 -1.28 0.85 -26.74
C THR A 122 -1.07 0.83 -25.24
N LEU A 123 -0.99 -0.37 -24.65
CA LEU A 123 -0.80 -0.57 -23.22
C LEU A 123 -0.16 -1.94 -22.99
N ASN A 124 1.11 -1.95 -22.60
CA ASN A 124 1.92 -3.17 -22.49
C ASN A 124 1.91 -3.74 -21.06
N GLY A 125 2.64 -3.08 -20.15
CA GLY A 125 2.75 -3.46 -18.74
C GLY A 125 2.43 -2.27 -17.83
N PRO A 126 1.15 -1.84 -17.77
CA PRO A 126 0.77 -0.66 -17.00
C PRO A 126 1.05 -0.84 -15.51
N LYS A 127 1.60 0.20 -14.92
CA LYS A 127 1.94 0.25 -13.51
C LYS A 127 1.24 1.43 -12.83
N GLY A 128 2.00 2.31 -12.20
CA GLY A 128 1.45 3.45 -11.49
C GLY A 128 0.60 4.39 -12.37
N MET A 129 -0.35 5.02 -11.73
CA MET A 129 -1.35 5.88 -12.37
C MET A 129 -1.52 7.20 -11.62
N GLY A 130 -1.81 8.27 -12.35
CA GLY A 130 -2.16 9.57 -11.79
C GLY A 130 -3.29 10.24 -12.58
N ILE A 131 -4.08 11.07 -11.92
CA ILE A 131 -5.18 11.82 -12.55
C ILE A 131 -4.94 13.32 -12.41
N LYS A 132 -5.15 14.06 -13.51
CA LYS A 132 -5.27 15.52 -13.53
C LYS A 132 -6.43 15.95 -14.42
N GLY A 133 -7.44 16.54 -13.80
CA GLY A 133 -8.66 16.90 -14.53
C GLY A 133 -9.31 15.71 -15.20
N ASP A 134 -9.48 15.76 -16.51
CA ASP A 134 -10.05 14.66 -17.29
C ASP A 134 -9.00 13.74 -17.93
N THR A 135 -7.73 13.84 -17.51
CA THR A 135 -6.66 13.01 -18.04
C THR A 135 -6.19 11.98 -16.99
N LEU A 136 -6.16 10.70 -17.37
CA LEU A 136 -5.50 9.62 -16.67
C LEU A 136 -4.12 9.40 -17.30
N PHE A 137 -3.07 9.49 -16.49
CA PHE A 137 -1.69 9.18 -16.84
C PHE A 137 -1.35 7.79 -16.34
N VAL A 138 -0.65 7.00 -17.15
CA VAL A 138 -0.30 5.60 -16.84
C VAL A 138 1.17 5.38 -17.21
N ALA A 139 1.97 4.91 -16.26
CA ALA A 139 3.33 4.45 -16.54
C ALA A 139 3.29 3.10 -17.28
N ASP A 140 3.95 3.02 -18.44
CA ASP A 140 3.95 1.84 -19.29
C ASP A 140 5.34 1.61 -19.89
N ILE A 141 6.16 0.81 -19.24
CA ILE A 141 7.53 0.42 -19.59
C ILE A 141 8.45 1.64 -19.82
N ASP A 142 8.34 2.34 -20.96
CA ASP A 142 9.22 3.45 -21.39
C ASP A 142 8.44 4.68 -21.84
N ALA A 143 7.14 4.70 -21.64
CA ALA A 143 6.27 5.81 -22.02
C ALA A 143 5.20 6.07 -20.97
N VAL A 144 4.78 7.32 -20.85
CA VAL A 144 3.55 7.69 -20.14
C VAL A 144 2.42 7.66 -21.14
N ARG A 145 1.40 6.82 -20.89
CA ARG A 145 0.19 6.76 -21.70
C ARG A 145 -0.87 7.67 -21.11
N LEU A 146 -1.53 8.43 -21.95
CA LEU A 146 -2.58 9.37 -21.57
C LEU A 146 -3.92 8.89 -22.10
N PHE A 147 -4.92 8.86 -21.21
CA PHE A 147 -6.28 8.46 -21.56
C PHE A 147 -7.28 9.50 -21.06
N ASP A 148 -8.40 9.63 -21.78
CA ASP A 148 -9.57 10.34 -21.27
C ASP A 148 -10.12 9.56 -20.04
N ARG A 149 -10.15 10.20 -18.89
CA ARG A 149 -10.53 9.60 -17.61
C ARG A 149 -11.95 9.05 -17.59
N ARG A 150 -12.87 9.63 -18.37
CA ARG A 150 -14.29 9.25 -18.36
C ARG A 150 -14.56 8.06 -19.29
N SER A 151 -14.04 8.14 -20.50
CA SER A 151 -14.29 7.15 -21.56
C SER A 151 -13.23 6.05 -21.66
N GLY A 152 -11.99 6.30 -21.19
CA GLY A 152 -10.85 5.43 -21.42
C GLY A 152 -10.25 5.54 -22.83
N ALA A 153 -10.70 6.52 -23.63
CA ALA A 153 -10.16 6.73 -24.97
C ALA A 153 -8.68 7.17 -24.92
N PRO A 154 -7.81 6.66 -25.80
CA PRO A 154 -6.42 7.10 -25.84
C PRO A 154 -6.32 8.55 -26.30
N LEU A 155 -5.49 9.35 -25.60
CA LEU A 155 -5.25 10.75 -25.94
C LEU A 155 -3.85 10.96 -26.53
N ALA A 156 -2.81 10.43 -25.85
CA ALA A 156 -1.43 10.59 -26.25
C ALA A 156 -0.55 9.50 -25.66
N SER A 157 0.68 9.41 -26.20
CA SER A 157 1.77 8.63 -25.63
C SER A 157 3.02 9.52 -25.60
N ILE A 158 3.64 9.63 -24.43
CA ILE A 158 4.83 10.46 -24.22
C ILE A 158 6.00 9.53 -23.90
N PRO A 159 6.88 9.25 -24.84
CA PRO A 159 8.06 8.45 -24.57
C PRO A 159 9.02 9.19 -23.62
N ILE A 160 9.61 8.46 -22.67
CA ILE A 160 10.60 8.98 -21.74
C ILE A 160 11.99 8.56 -22.22
N PRO A 161 12.85 9.50 -22.63
CA PRO A 161 14.12 9.16 -23.27
C PRO A 161 15.08 8.38 -22.35
N GLY A 162 15.42 7.16 -22.73
CA GLY A 162 16.32 6.28 -21.98
C GLY A 162 15.71 5.57 -20.80
N ALA A 163 14.39 5.67 -20.61
CA ALA A 163 13.69 4.89 -19.61
C ALA A 163 13.69 3.39 -19.96
N THR A 164 13.76 2.57 -18.92
CA THR A 164 13.78 1.11 -19.05
C THR A 164 12.60 0.44 -18.31
N PHE A 165 12.15 1.04 -17.21
CA PHE A 165 11.07 0.48 -16.39
C PHE A 165 10.38 1.58 -15.60
N LEU A 166 9.58 2.39 -16.31
CA LEU A 166 8.73 3.36 -15.64
C LEU A 166 7.81 2.64 -14.66
N ASN A 167 7.76 3.14 -13.43
CA ASN A 167 7.06 2.45 -12.36
C ASN A 167 5.84 3.24 -11.87
N ASP A 168 6.02 4.38 -11.23
CA ASP A 168 4.90 5.08 -10.64
C ASP A 168 4.79 6.53 -11.12
N ILE A 169 3.60 7.11 -10.90
CA ILE A 169 3.23 8.46 -11.29
C ILE A 169 2.58 9.19 -10.13
N ALA A 170 3.09 10.39 -9.83
CA ALA A 170 2.43 11.37 -8.98
C ALA A 170 2.13 12.64 -9.76
N VAL A 171 1.00 13.29 -9.44
CA VAL A 171 0.63 14.58 -10.01
C VAL A 171 0.70 15.66 -8.93
N GLY A 172 1.58 16.63 -9.11
CA GLY A 172 1.74 17.76 -8.21
C GLY A 172 0.56 18.74 -8.28
N PRO A 173 0.43 19.63 -7.27
CA PRO A 173 -0.66 20.60 -7.21
C PRO A 173 -0.66 21.58 -8.41
N ASP A 174 0.52 21.90 -8.92
CA ASP A 174 0.73 22.74 -10.12
C ASP A 174 0.42 22.00 -11.42
N GLY A 175 0.21 20.69 -11.33
CA GLY A 175 -0.04 19.79 -12.44
C GLY A 175 1.19 19.26 -13.16
N THR A 176 2.34 19.42 -12.58
CA THR A 176 3.54 18.67 -12.98
C THR A 176 3.33 17.19 -12.69
N VAL A 177 3.63 16.35 -13.66
CA VAL A 177 3.59 14.89 -13.52
C VAL A 177 5.01 14.42 -13.22
N TYR A 178 5.16 13.72 -12.09
CA TYR A 178 6.41 13.09 -11.68
C TYR A 178 6.35 11.61 -11.97
N ILE A 179 7.45 11.05 -12.46
CA ILE A 179 7.51 9.65 -12.89
C ILE A 179 8.79 9.02 -12.37
N THR A 180 8.70 7.84 -11.79
CA THR A 180 9.86 7.03 -11.40
C THR A 180 10.23 6.03 -12.49
N ASP A 181 11.56 5.82 -12.68
CA ASP A 181 12.11 4.73 -13.47
C ASP A 181 12.96 3.87 -12.53
N THR A 182 12.54 2.62 -12.32
CA THR A 182 13.25 1.69 -11.44
C THR A 182 14.64 1.32 -11.97
N GLY A 183 14.92 1.56 -13.25
CA GLY A 183 16.21 1.28 -13.85
C GLY A 183 16.55 -0.20 -13.90
N ILE A 184 15.60 -1.04 -14.24
CA ILE A 184 15.79 -2.48 -14.44
C ILE A 184 15.47 -2.89 -15.87
N GLN A 185 16.05 -4.01 -16.30
CA GLN A 185 15.80 -4.62 -17.60
C GLN A 185 15.77 -6.14 -17.49
N PRO A 186 15.11 -6.85 -18.43
CA PRO A 186 15.01 -8.30 -18.36
C PRO A 186 16.37 -8.97 -18.47
N ALA A 187 16.57 -10.03 -17.65
CA ALA A 187 17.75 -10.91 -17.72
C ALA A 187 17.36 -12.33 -17.33
N GLY A 188 17.40 -13.25 -18.28
CA GLY A 188 16.92 -14.62 -18.07
C GLY A 188 15.46 -14.65 -17.64
N SER A 189 15.16 -15.31 -16.52
CA SER A 189 13.82 -15.35 -15.92
C SER A 189 13.55 -14.21 -14.94
N GLY A 190 14.48 -13.28 -14.75
CA GLY A 190 14.37 -12.16 -13.81
C GLY A 190 14.74 -10.83 -14.43
N SER A 191 15.30 -9.95 -13.63
CA SER A 191 15.77 -8.64 -14.06
C SER A 191 17.11 -8.30 -13.44
N VAL A 192 17.84 -7.39 -14.09
CA VAL A 192 19.10 -6.80 -13.62
C VAL A 192 18.99 -5.28 -13.66
N ARG A 193 19.86 -4.60 -12.92
CA ARG A 193 19.98 -3.15 -12.99
C ARG A 193 20.44 -2.74 -14.39
N SER A 194 19.79 -1.73 -14.97
CA SER A 194 20.14 -1.16 -16.27
C SER A 194 21.01 0.10 -16.18
N GLY A 195 21.11 0.70 -14.97
CA GLY A 195 21.72 2.01 -14.77
C GLY A 195 20.83 3.18 -15.20
N ALA A 196 19.56 2.93 -15.51
CA ALA A 196 18.61 3.94 -15.96
C ALA A 196 17.74 4.53 -14.84
N ASP A 197 18.07 4.26 -13.58
CA ASP A 197 17.35 4.82 -12.42
C ASP A 197 17.16 6.31 -12.58
N ALA A 198 15.91 6.75 -12.44
CA ALA A 198 15.60 8.17 -12.59
C ALA A 198 14.33 8.59 -11.88
N LEU A 199 14.32 9.85 -11.47
CA LEU A 199 13.14 10.63 -11.16
C LEU A 199 12.94 11.65 -12.27
N TRP A 200 11.81 11.56 -12.95
CA TRP A 200 11.46 12.44 -14.06
C TRP A 200 10.36 13.40 -13.66
N LYS A 201 10.29 14.54 -14.35
CA LYS A 201 9.14 15.45 -14.37
C LYS A 201 8.68 15.72 -15.79
N LEU A 202 7.38 15.90 -15.93
CA LEU A 202 6.71 16.33 -17.14
C LEU A 202 5.82 17.52 -16.77
N GLU A 203 6.28 18.71 -17.04
CA GLU A 203 5.54 19.95 -16.87
C GLU A 203 4.53 20.12 -18.02
N PRO A 204 3.39 20.78 -17.81
CA PRO A 204 2.42 21.00 -18.88
C PRO A 204 3.03 21.66 -20.12
N GLY A 205 2.89 20.99 -21.27
CA GLY A 205 3.41 21.50 -22.55
C GLY A 205 4.92 21.39 -22.73
N GLN A 206 5.67 20.83 -21.79
CA GLN A 206 7.11 20.65 -21.88
C GLN A 206 7.49 19.21 -22.23
N ARG A 207 8.76 19.00 -22.59
CA ARG A 207 9.33 17.66 -22.74
C ARG A 207 9.71 17.09 -21.39
N PRO A 208 9.72 15.75 -21.23
CA PRO A 208 10.20 15.11 -20.01
C PRO A 208 11.63 15.54 -19.68
N ALA A 209 11.88 15.89 -18.43
CA ALA A 209 13.18 16.26 -17.89
C ALA A 209 13.49 15.44 -16.64
N ALA A 210 14.74 14.96 -16.50
CA ALA A 210 15.14 14.27 -15.30
C ALA A 210 15.44 15.28 -14.18
N ILE A 211 14.89 15.01 -12.98
CA ILE A 211 15.26 15.72 -11.74
C ILE A 211 16.53 15.08 -11.16
N ALA A 212 16.60 13.75 -11.17
CA ALA A 212 17.74 12.98 -10.70
C ALA A 212 17.91 11.72 -11.54
N ARG A 213 19.16 11.25 -11.67
CA ARG A 213 19.52 9.99 -12.36
C ARG A 213 20.71 9.35 -11.67
N GLY A 214 20.78 8.03 -11.73
CA GLY A 214 21.93 7.23 -11.30
C GLY A 214 21.56 6.12 -10.35
N ASP A 215 22.43 5.13 -10.27
CA ASP A 215 22.25 3.91 -9.45
C ASP A 215 22.11 4.21 -7.94
N ASP A 216 22.58 5.37 -7.50
CA ASP A 216 22.46 5.84 -6.12
C ASP A 216 21.02 6.23 -5.74
N LEU A 217 20.09 6.27 -6.71
CA LEU A 217 18.66 6.35 -6.44
C LEU A 217 18.08 5.03 -5.93
N GLY A 218 18.75 3.92 -6.19
CA GLY A 218 18.43 2.63 -5.56
C GLY A 218 17.15 1.96 -6.02
N GLY A 219 16.76 2.12 -7.27
CA GLY A 219 15.54 1.55 -7.85
C GLY A 219 14.28 2.31 -7.45
N PRO A 220 14.08 3.54 -7.97
CA PRO A 220 12.87 4.33 -7.73
C PRO A 220 11.60 3.55 -8.03
N ASN A 221 10.61 3.62 -7.10
CA ASN A 221 9.33 2.92 -7.23
C ASN A 221 8.19 3.88 -6.88
N GLY A 222 7.36 3.60 -5.90
CA GLY A 222 6.22 4.43 -5.51
C GLY A 222 6.58 5.88 -5.22
N ILE A 223 5.69 6.81 -5.59
CA ILE A 223 5.94 8.25 -5.51
C ILE A 223 4.68 9.02 -5.14
N ILE A 224 4.83 10.05 -4.32
CA ILE A 224 3.81 11.07 -4.05
C ILE A 224 4.39 12.46 -4.28
N ALA A 225 3.51 13.43 -4.57
CA ALA A 225 3.90 14.83 -4.79
C ALA A 225 2.94 15.78 -4.05
N ASP A 226 3.51 16.78 -3.40
CA ASP A 226 2.78 17.87 -2.76
C ASP A 226 3.46 19.23 -3.03
N ALA A 227 3.03 20.28 -2.34
CA ALA A 227 3.64 21.60 -2.49
C ALA A 227 5.08 21.67 -1.95
N GLY A 228 5.49 20.75 -1.09
CA GLY A 228 6.85 20.65 -0.56
C GLY A 228 7.82 19.92 -1.48
N GLY A 229 7.30 19.25 -2.52
CA GLY A 229 8.11 18.50 -3.48
C GLY A 229 7.61 17.08 -3.70
N VAL A 230 8.56 16.14 -3.79
CA VAL A 230 8.28 14.74 -4.16
C VAL A 230 8.89 13.80 -3.14
N THR A 231 8.11 12.84 -2.66
CA THR A 231 8.62 11.75 -1.84
C THR A 231 8.50 10.44 -2.59
N MET A 232 9.58 9.69 -2.67
CA MET A 232 9.60 8.38 -3.35
C MET A 232 10.21 7.30 -2.47
N VAL A 233 9.77 6.07 -2.68
CA VAL A 233 10.32 4.86 -2.09
C VAL A 233 11.12 4.08 -3.13
N THR A 234 11.97 3.15 -2.69
CA THR A 234 12.88 2.44 -3.58
C THR A 234 12.81 0.93 -3.39
N LEU A 235 12.71 0.22 -4.51
CA LEU A 235 12.65 -1.24 -4.53
C LEU A 235 14.00 -1.86 -4.14
N GLY A 236 15.09 -1.37 -4.72
CA GLY A 236 16.41 -1.97 -4.59
C GLY A 236 17.12 -1.62 -3.29
N SER A 237 17.16 -0.35 -2.90
CA SER A 237 17.86 0.08 -1.68
C SER A 237 17.00 0.06 -0.41
N GLY A 238 15.67 0.00 -0.55
CA GLY A 238 14.73 0.10 0.57
C GLY A 238 14.79 1.43 1.28
N GLN A 239 15.17 2.51 0.58
CA GLN A 239 15.26 3.87 1.10
C GLN A 239 13.98 4.66 0.77
N VAL A 240 13.75 5.72 1.54
CA VAL A 240 12.74 6.74 1.27
C VAL A 240 13.46 8.06 1.06
N PHE A 241 13.23 8.71 -0.08
CA PHE A 241 13.83 9.98 -0.42
C PHE A 241 12.77 11.07 -0.57
N HIS A 242 13.12 12.26 -0.11
CA HIS A 242 12.36 13.47 -0.41
C HIS A 242 13.22 14.38 -1.29
N PHE A 243 12.62 14.91 -2.36
CA PHE A 243 13.20 15.92 -3.24
C PHE A 243 12.39 17.20 -3.09
N ASP A 244 13.02 18.28 -2.66
CA ASP A 244 12.37 19.59 -2.58
C ASP A 244 12.06 20.16 -3.99
N PRO A 245 11.32 21.26 -4.11
CA PRO A 245 11.01 21.86 -5.41
C PRO A 245 12.25 22.31 -6.22
N ALA A 246 13.42 22.49 -5.56
CA ALA A 246 14.69 22.77 -6.21
C ALA A 246 15.42 21.49 -6.67
N GLY A 247 14.87 20.30 -6.37
CA GLY A 247 15.47 19.00 -6.72
C GLY A 247 16.53 18.52 -5.74
N LYS A 248 16.67 19.15 -4.56
CA LYS A 248 17.61 18.72 -3.54
C LYS A 248 17.06 17.49 -2.82
N ARG A 249 17.83 16.40 -2.86
CA ARG A 249 17.51 15.12 -2.21
C ARG A 249 17.82 15.14 -0.72
N THR A 250 16.92 14.60 0.09
CA THR A 250 17.08 14.33 1.52
C THR A 250 16.63 12.89 1.80
N GLU A 251 17.38 12.16 2.63
CA GLU A 251 16.96 10.84 3.10
C GLU A 251 15.98 10.99 4.24
N MET A 252 14.91 10.20 4.19
CA MET A 252 13.95 10.07 5.27
C MET A 252 14.26 8.83 6.13
N PRO A 253 13.64 8.68 7.31
CA PRO A 253 13.82 7.48 8.12
C PRO A 253 13.60 6.20 7.31
N LYS A 254 14.53 5.25 7.40
CA LYS A 254 14.46 3.99 6.66
C LYS A 254 13.48 3.02 7.33
N PRO A 255 12.59 2.35 6.57
CA PRO A 255 11.72 1.30 7.10
C PRO A 255 12.51 0.10 7.64
N PRO A 256 11.90 -0.71 8.54
CA PRO A 256 12.56 -1.91 9.07
C PRO A 256 12.94 -2.96 8.00
N ASN A 257 12.17 -3.05 6.92
CA ASN A 257 12.39 -3.96 5.80
C ASN A 257 12.36 -3.20 4.48
N GLY A 258 13.05 -3.73 3.48
CA GLY A 258 13.21 -3.16 2.15
C GLY A 258 12.20 -3.66 1.12
N ALA A 259 12.64 -3.66 -0.14
CA ALA A 259 11.82 -3.93 -1.31
C ALA A 259 10.50 -3.13 -1.27
N LEU A 260 10.65 -1.80 -1.19
CA LEU A 260 9.51 -0.89 -1.07
C LEU A 260 8.87 -0.68 -2.43
N ASP A 261 7.53 -0.62 -2.44
CA ASP A 261 6.76 -0.51 -3.67
C ASP A 261 5.88 0.75 -3.68
N GLY A 262 4.71 0.71 -3.08
CA GLY A 262 3.76 1.82 -3.07
C GLY A 262 3.90 2.77 -1.89
N ILE A 263 3.43 4.00 -2.06
CA ILE A 263 3.38 5.03 -1.02
C ILE A 263 2.13 5.89 -1.17
N VAL A 264 1.46 6.19 -0.05
CA VAL A 264 0.40 7.22 0.01
C VAL A 264 0.56 8.07 1.25
N GLN A 265 0.09 9.32 1.20
CA GLN A 265 0.06 10.23 2.34
C GLN A 265 -1.35 10.35 2.91
N LEU A 266 -1.45 10.28 4.22
CA LEU A 266 -2.70 10.51 4.97
C LEU A 266 -2.86 11.99 5.35
N ALA A 267 -4.08 12.36 5.74
CA ALA A 267 -4.40 13.75 6.12
C ALA A 267 -3.59 14.26 7.33
N ASP A 268 -3.10 13.37 8.19
CA ASP A 268 -2.23 13.70 9.32
C ASP A 268 -0.75 13.75 8.94
N HIS A 269 -0.43 13.75 7.65
CA HIS A 269 0.91 13.68 7.08
C HIS A 269 1.69 12.38 7.38
N SER A 270 1.06 11.36 7.95
CA SER A 270 1.67 10.03 7.99
C SER A 270 1.76 9.45 6.57
N LEU A 271 2.80 8.65 6.32
CA LEU A 271 2.95 7.91 5.08
C LEU A 271 2.61 6.44 5.30
N LEU A 272 1.90 5.84 4.36
CA LEU A 272 1.75 4.39 4.28
C LEU A 272 2.64 3.89 3.16
N ILE A 273 3.45 2.88 3.44
CA ILE A 273 4.50 2.37 2.54
C ILE A 273 4.43 0.85 2.51
N THR A 274 4.35 0.26 1.32
CA THR A 274 4.37 -1.19 1.15
C THR A 274 5.79 -1.73 1.15
N SER A 275 5.95 -2.93 1.71
CA SER A 275 7.21 -3.69 1.71
C SER A 275 6.95 -5.14 1.32
N TRP A 276 7.58 -5.59 0.25
CA TRP A 276 7.53 -6.99 -0.19
C TRP A 276 8.29 -7.90 0.78
N GLU A 277 9.44 -7.46 1.29
CA GLU A 277 10.20 -8.25 2.28
C GLU A 277 9.40 -8.52 3.55
N ALA A 278 8.64 -7.52 4.03
CA ALA A 278 7.82 -7.68 5.22
C ALA A 278 6.46 -8.33 4.95
N ASN A 279 6.00 -8.40 3.69
CA ASN A 279 4.60 -8.68 3.35
C ASN A 279 3.65 -7.80 4.18
N ALA A 280 3.89 -6.49 4.18
CA ALA A 280 3.21 -5.55 5.08
C ALA A 280 3.08 -4.15 4.47
N VAL A 281 2.21 -3.36 5.08
CA VAL A 281 2.19 -1.90 4.91
C VAL A 281 2.67 -1.27 6.21
N TYR A 282 3.70 -0.47 6.13
CA TYR A 282 4.19 0.35 7.23
C TYR A 282 3.48 1.71 7.27
N ARG A 283 3.34 2.25 8.47
CA ARG A 283 2.99 3.66 8.70
C ARG A 283 4.20 4.37 9.26
N LEU A 284 4.67 5.40 8.56
CA LEU A 284 5.66 6.35 9.06
C LEU A 284 4.90 7.56 9.62
N SER A 285 5.03 7.79 10.93
CA SER A 285 4.44 8.98 11.57
C SER A 285 5.20 10.25 11.20
N PRO A 286 4.59 11.45 11.34
CA PRO A 286 5.29 12.72 11.17
C PRO A 286 6.51 12.88 12.09
N GLY A 287 6.52 12.17 13.23
CA GLY A 287 7.66 12.10 14.15
C GLY A 287 8.78 11.15 13.72
N GLY A 288 8.71 10.55 12.53
CA GLY A 288 9.77 9.69 11.98
C GLY A 288 9.78 8.25 12.52
N GLN A 289 8.71 7.79 13.15
CA GLN A 289 8.61 6.43 13.71
C GLN A 289 7.77 5.52 12.84
N TYR A 290 8.26 4.30 12.62
CA TYR A 290 7.54 3.27 11.90
C TYR A 290 6.69 2.39 12.82
N SER A 291 5.52 2.01 12.31
CA SER A 291 4.65 0.96 12.86
C SER A 291 4.06 0.14 11.72
N VAL A 292 3.58 -1.06 12.02
CA VAL A 292 2.87 -1.90 11.02
C VAL A 292 1.41 -1.46 10.98
N ALA A 293 0.96 -0.96 9.83
CA ALA A 293 -0.44 -0.61 9.58
C ALA A 293 -1.25 -1.83 9.11
N VAL A 294 -0.66 -2.65 8.24
CA VAL A 294 -1.26 -3.91 7.73
C VAL A 294 -0.18 -4.98 7.72
N ALA A 295 -0.44 -6.11 8.36
CA ALA A 295 0.40 -7.29 8.31
C ALA A 295 -0.21 -8.36 7.39
N GLY A 296 0.65 -9.21 6.80
CA GLY A 296 0.22 -10.35 5.98
C GLY A 296 -0.26 -9.97 4.57
N ALA A 297 0.03 -8.76 4.10
CA ALA A 297 -0.22 -8.36 2.72
C ALA A 297 0.87 -8.97 1.82
N THR A 298 0.57 -10.07 1.14
CA THR A 298 1.53 -10.78 0.29
C THR A 298 1.80 -10.00 -1.00
N SER A 299 3.07 -9.67 -1.26
CA SER A 299 3.53 -8.90 -2.43
C SER A 299 2.68 -7.64 -2.66
N PRO A 300 2.56 -6.76 -1.64
CA PRO A 300 1.73 -5.57 -1.75
C PRO A 300 2.43 -4.58 -2.69
N ALA A 301 1.81 -4.27 -3.81
CA ALA A 301 2.37 -3.39 -4.83
C ALA A 301 1.94 -1.92 -4.61
N ASN A 302 1.74 -1.14 -5.66
CA ASN A 302 1.49 0.29 -5.54
C ASN A 302 0.07 0.60 -5.02
N ILE A 303 -0.01 1.06 -3.78
CA ILE A 303 -1.24 1.27 -3.02
C ILE A 303 -1.95 2.58 -3.37
N GLY A 304 -3.28 2.61 -3.21
CA GLY A 304 -4.10 3.82 -3.29
C GLY A 304 -4.79 4.14 -1.96
N TRP A 305 -5.28 5.35 -1.88
CA TRP A 305 -6.02 5.83 -0.70
C TRP A 305 -7.37 6.44 -1.10
N ASP A 306 -8.46 5.97 -0.47
CA ASP A 306 -9.79 6.57 -0.53
C ASP A 306 -10.02 7.37 0.77
N PRO A 307 -9.84 8.70 0.74
CA PRO A 307 -10.00 9.56 1.92
C PRO A 307 -11.47 9.69 2.35
N THR A 308 -12.43 9.44 1.45
CA THR A 308 -13.85 9.54 1.75
C THR A 308 -14.32 8.45 2.70
N ARG A 309 -13.74 7.23 2.53
CA ARG A 309 -14.11 6.04 3.32
C ARG A 309 -12.99 5.59 4.25
N HIS A 310 -11.88 6.33 4.32
CA HIS A 310 -10.67 5.96 5.06
C HIS A 310 -10.18 4.56 4.69
N ARG A 311 -10.11 4.26 3.37
CA ARG A 311 -9.73 2.92 2.87
C ARG A 311 -8.40 2.94 2.15
N LEU A 312 -7.56 2.00 2.57
CA LEU A 312 -6.35 1.64 1.85
C LEU A 312 -6.70 0.59 0.79
N LEU A 313 -6.21 0.81 -0.43
CA LEU A 313 -6.41 -0.05 -1.58
C LEU A 313 -5.09 -0.75 -1.87
N ILE A 314 -5.05 -2.07 -1.70
CA ILE A 314 -3.80 -2.84 -1.74
C ILE A 314 -3.88 -3.85 -2.89
N PRO A 315 -3.16 -3.63 -3.99
CA PRO A 315 -3.00 -4.68 -4.99
C PRO A 315 -2.03 -5.74 -4.45
N LEU A 316 -2.44 -6.99 -4.47
CA LEU A 316 -1.65 -8.15 -4.08
C LEU A 316 -1.17 -8.84 -5.37
N LEU A 317 -0.05 -8.36 -5.90
CA LEU A 317 0.43 -8.60 -7.27
C LEU A 317 0.48 -10.08 -7.62
N THR A 318 1.16 -10.89 -6.80
CA THR A 318 1.36 -12.32 -7.06
C THR A 318 0.13 -13.17 -6.79
N LEU A 319 -0.85 -12.64 -6.05
CA LEU A 319 -2.11 -13.33 -5.75
C LEU A 319 -3.22 -13.02 -6.77
N ASN A 320 -3.01 -12.07 -7.68
CA ASN A 320 -4.02 -11.58 -8.62
C ASN A 320 -5.30 -11.07 -7.89
N GLN A 321 -5.10 -10.32 -6.81
CA GLN A 321 -6.15 -9.86 -5.92
C GLN A 321 -6.00 -8.38 -5.59
N VAL A 322 -7.07 -7.77 -5.10
CA VAL A 322 -7.05 -6.45 -4.48
C VAL A 322 -7.71 -6.55 -3.11
N GLU A 323 -7.03 -6.07 -2.09
CA GLU A 323 -7.62 -5.90 -0.76
C GLU A 323 -8.01 -4.43 -0.56
N ILE A 324 -9.22 -4.17 -0.08
CA ILE A 324 -9.73 -2.86 0.30
C ILE A 324 -9.93 -2.88 1.80
N ARG A 325 -9.16 -2.10 2.53
CA ARG A 325 -9.14 -2.12 4.00
C ARG A 325 -9.40 -0.75 4.60
N GLU A 326 -10.43 -0.64 5.44
CA GLU A 326 -10.65 0.55 6.26
C GLU A 326 -9.53 0.68 7.31
N LEU A 327 -8.89 1.86 7.39
CA LEU A 327 -7.93 2.22 8.43
C LEU A 327 -8.59 3.19 9.42
N ARG A 328 -8.25 3.02 10.71
CA ARG A 328 -8.75 3.85 11.81
C ARG A 328 -7.64 4.68 12.42
#